data_55fd2986e5033519045024dbf1247e82
#
_entry.id   55fd2986e5033519045024dbf1247e82
#
_cell.length_a   1.000
_cell.length_b   1.000
_cell.length_c   1.000
_cell.angle_alpha   90.00
_cell.angle_beta   90.00
_cell.angle_gamma   90.00
#
_symmetry.space_group_name_H-M   'P 1'
#
loop_
_entity.id
_entity.type
_entity.pdbx_description
1 polymer ?
#
loop_
_entity_poly.entity_id
_entity_poly.type
_entity_poly.pdbx_seq_one_letter_code
_entity_poly.pdbx_strand_id
1 'polypeptide(L)'
;REDYIKDLTKGVVGTAEPDVQELLWDSGNIEFTTDNRRVIRECDIIFTLVATPSKEDGSYDTSAVWNVVFDIKEEMSTIANNTKSFVVGCTTNPGDCDKFKKQLPPSVDVFYNPEFIAQGTIVKDLINADMVLIGGEGKHFDELANIYYGIQKEPSIHFMSTKAAEITKIAVNCFLTTKISYANMLGQVLYNSGLEDEIDDVLESI
;
A
#
# COMPACT_ATOMS: atom_id res chain seq x y z
N ARG A 1 16.93 7.11 -3.90
CA ARG A 1 18.40 6.84 -3.98
C ARG A 1 18.82 6.98 -5.45
N GLU A 2 19.81 7.85 -5.73
CA GLU A 2 20.21 8.17 -7.11
C GLU A 2 20.66 6.95 -7.93
N ASP A 3 21.40 6.03 -7.31
CA ASP A 3 21.87 4.82 -7.99
C ASP A 3 20.69 3.92 -8.42
N TYR A 4 19.68 3.77 -7.56
CA TYR A 4 18.48 3.00 -7.88
C TYR A 4 17.70 3.63 -9.06
N ILE A 5 17.55 4.95 -9.08
CA ILE A 5 16.90 5.66 -10.19
C ILE A 5 17.71 5.50 -11.49
N LYS A 6 19.05 5.54 -11.44
CA LYS A 6 19.91 5.29 -12.61
C LYS A 6 19.72 3.88 -13.17
N ASP A 7 19.57 2.87 -12.31
CA ASP A 7 19.34 1.49 -12.75
C ASP A 7 17.96 1.33 -13.38
N LEU A 8 16.91 1.88 -12.75
CA LEU A 8 15.56 1.89 -13.33
C LEU A 8 15.52 2.59 -14.70
N THR A 9 16.22 3.70 -14.85
CA THR A 9 16.31 4.44 -16.12
C THR A 9 17.01 3.62 -17.23
N LYS A 10 17.86 2.66 -16.85
CA LYS A 10 18.48 1.71 -17.79
C LYS A 10 17.60 0.46 -18.02
N GLY A 11 16.42 0.40 -17.43
CA GLY A 11 15.53 -0.76 -17.50
C GLY A 11 15.96 -1.91 -16.59
N VAL A 12 16.68 -1.65 -15.50
CA VAL A 12 17.11 -2.68 -14.53
C VAL A 12 16.37 -2.51 -13.22
N VAL A 13 15.66 -3.54 -12.78
CA VAL A 13 14.98 -3.60 -11.49
C VAL A 13 15.87 -4.32 -10.47
N GLY A 14 16.08 -3.71 -9.31
CA GLY A 14 16.88 -4.28 -8.23
C GLY A 14 16.11 -5.25 -7.32
N THR A 15 15.15 -6.01 -7.86
CA THR A 15 14.36 -6.99 -7.11
C THR A 15 14.31 -8.33 -7.85
N ALA A 16 14.11 -9.41 -7.09
CA ALA A 16 13.89 -10.76 -7.63
C ALA A 16 12.39 -11.11 -7.75
N GLU A 17 11.49 -10.11 -7.58
CA GLU A 17 10.05 -10.32 -7.76
C GLU A 17 9.73 -10.76 -9.19
N PRO A 18 8.95 -11.83 -9.38
CA PRO A 18 8.52 -12.28 -10.70
C PRO A 18 7.80 -11.17 -11.49
N ASP A 19 7.95 -11.18 -12.79
CA ASP A 19 7.27 -10.33 -13.78
C ASP A 19 7.57 -8.82 -13.69
N VAL A 20 8.16 -8.30 -12.61
CA VAL A 20 8.43 -6.86 -12.42
C VAL A 20 9.40 -6.33 -13.47
N GLN A 21 10.43 -7.10 -13.83
CA GLN A 21 11.40 -6.71 -14.86
C GLN A 21 10.76 -6.61 -16.24
N GLU A 22 9.87 -7.54 -16.59
CA GLU A 22 9.16 -7.55 -17.88
C GLU A 22 8.17 -6.40 -17.96
N LEU A 23 7.40 -6.16 -16.89
CA LEU A 23 6.51 -5.01 -16.79
C LEU A 23 7.22 -3.67 -16.95
N LEU A 24 8.45 -3.55 -16.42
CA LEU A 24 9.25 -2.34 -16.61
C LEU A 24 9.62 -2.15 -18.09
N TRP A 25 10.00 -3.21 -18.80
CA TRP A 25 10.36 -3.12 -20.21
C TRP A 25 9.18 -2.81 -21.12
N ASP A 26 8.00 -3.33 -20.79
CA ASP A 26 6.77 -3.11 -21.55
C ASP A 26 6.14 -1.73 -21.26
N SER A 27 6.56 -1.06 -20.18
CA SER A 27 6.01 0.24 -19.80
C SER A 27 6.62 1.38 -20.63
N GLY A 28 5.87 1.87 -21.61
CA GLY A 28 6.31 2.94 -22.52
C GLY A 28 6.28 4.37 -21.96
N ASN A 29 5.67 4.60 -20.79
CA ASN A 29 5.36 5.94 -20.27
C ASN A 29 5.78 6.16 -18.81
N ILE A 30 6.87 5.53 -18.35
CA ILE A 30 7.40 5.74 -17.00
C ILE A 30 8.58 6.68 -17.04
N GLU A 31 8.56 7.68 -16.18
CA GLU A 31 9.71 8.56 -15.91
C GLU A 31 10.18 8.36 -14.48
N PHE A 32 11.49 8.23 -14.28
CA PHE A 32 12.13 8.06 -12.98
C PHE A 32 12.83 9.33 -12.55
N THR A 33 12.55 9.82 -11.36
CA THR A 33 13.15 11.04 -10.81
C THR A 33 13.41 10.93 -9.32
N THR A 34 14.36 11.70 -8.81
CA THR A 34 14.57 11.94 -7.37
C THR A 34 13.96 13.26 -6.92
N ASP A 35 13.35 14.02 -7.83
CA ASP A 35 12.74 15.32 -7.54
C ASP A 35 11.25 15.17 -7.17
N ASN A 36 10.98 14.99 -5.88
CA ASN A 36 9.61 14.91 -5.35
C ASN A 36 8.78 16.16 -5.69
N ARG A 37 9.40 17.33 -5.69
CA ARG A 37 8.71 18.61 -5.96
C ARG A 37 8.19 18.66 -7.39
N ARG A 38 8.98 18.15 -8.34
CA ARG A 38 8.55 18.01 -9.72
C ARG A 38 7.34 17.07 -9.83
N VAL A 39 7.38 15.90 -9.17
CA VAL A 39 6.26 14.97 -9.14
C VAL A 39 5.01 15.65 -8.58
N ILE A 40 5.13 16.38 -7.47
CA ILE A 40 3.99 17.09 -6.86
C ILE A 40 3.43 18.17 -7.81
N ARG A 41 4.26 18.86 -8.59
CA ARG A 41 3.79 19.86 -9.56
C ARG A 41 3.05 19.24 -10.74
N GLU A 42 3.58 18.17 -11.30
CA GLU A 42 3.17 17.61 -12.59
C GLU A 42 2.06 16.56 -12.48
N CYS A 43 1.94 15.85 -11.33
CA CYS A 43 0.97 14.78 -11.15
C CYS A 43 -0.27 15.24 -10.39
N ASP A 44 -1.45 14.75 -10.78
CA ASP A 44 -2.72 15.01 -10.10
C ASP A 44 -2.98 14.03 -8.96
N ILE A 45 -2.51 12.78 -9.10
CA ILE A 45 -2.62 11.72 -8.09
C ILE A 45 -1.21 11.31 -7.66
N ILE A 46 -0.93 11.38 -6.36
CA ILE A 46 0.39 11.12 -5.76
C ILE A 46 0.27 9.93 -4.82
N PHE A 47 0.79 8.77 -5.22
CA PHE A 47 0.87 7.60 -4.36
C PHE A 47 2.14 7.65 -3.49
N THR A 48 1.97 7.31 -2.21
CA THR A 48 3.08 7.19 -1.26
C THR A 48 3.20 5.75 -0.78
N LEU A 49 4.27 5.09 -1.18
CA LEU A 49 4.64 3.72 -0.84
C LEU A 49 6.01 3.74 -0.17
N VAL A 50 6.04 4.06 1.11
CA VAL A 50 7.26 4.16 1.91
C VAL A 50 7.24 3.18 3.07
N ALA A 51 8.43 2.82 3.59
CA ALA A 51 8.50 1.94 4.75
C ALA A 51 7.92 2.62 6.00
N THR A 52 7.07 1.89 6.70
CA THR A 52 6.47 2.28 7.99
C THR A 52 6.73 1.18 9.02
N PRO A 53 7.96 1.08 9.57
CA PRO A 53 8.32 0.01 10.48
C PRO A 53 7.56 0.11 11.80
N SER A 54 7.35 -1.04 12.46
CA SER A 54 6.77 -1.09 13.80
C SER A 54 7.74 -0.54 14.84
N LYS A 55 7.21 0.22 15.78
CA LYS A 55 7.92 0.68 16.97
C LYS A 55 7.78 -0.31 18.12
N GLU A 56 8.52 -0.08 19.22
CA GLU A 56 8.48 -0.92 20.43
C GLU A 56 7.09 -0.93 21.10
N ASP A 57 6.32 0.14 20.97
CA ASP A 57 4.95 0.25 21.48
C ASP A 57 3.89 -0.39 20.59
N GLY A 58 4.30 -1.01 19.47
CA GLY A 58 3.44 -1.65 18.49
C GLY A 58 2.81 -0.69 17.47
N SER A 59 3.02 0.62 17.58
CA SER A 59 2.58 1.58 16.57
C SER A 59 3.50 1.57 15.35
N TYR A 60 3.01 2.10 14.22
CA TYR A 60 3.82 2.29 13.00
C TYR A 60 4.55 3.63 13.02
N ASP A 61 5.83 3.63 12.60
CA ASP A 61 6.57 4.86 12.36
C ASP A 61 6.21 5.43 10.97
N THR A 62 5.42 6.48 10.97
CA THR A 62 4.98 7.16 9.75
C THR A 62 5.81 8.40 9.42
N SER A 63 7.01 8.54 9.99
CA SER A 63 7.90 9.70 9.75
C SER A 63 8.21 9.90 8.27
N ALA A 64 8.39 8.83 7.50
CA ALA A 64 8.63 8.91 6.05
C ALA A 64 7.41 9.47 5.30
N VAL A 65 6.18 9.12 5.72
CA VAL A 65 4.93 9.69 5.16
C VAL A 65 4.84 11.18 5.48
N TRP A 66 5.17 11.57 6.72
CA TRP A 66 5.20 12.97 7.13
C TRP A 66 6.13 13.83 6.27
N ASN A 67 7.29 13.31 5.87
CA ASN A 67 8.18 14.03 4.97
C ASN A 67 7.49 14.34 3.63
N VAL A 68 6.75 13.38 3.06
CA VAL A 68 5.98 13.59 1.83
C VAL A 68 4.86 14.60 2.05
N VAL A 69 4.16 14.54 3.18
CA VAL A 69 3.11 15.53 3.55
C VAL A 69 3.68 16.94 3.60
N PHE A 70 4.88 17.12 4.17
CA PHE A 70 5.54 18.42 4.22
C PHE A 70 5.99 18.90 2.84
N ASP A 71 6.54 18.02 2.00
CA ASP A 71 6.91 18.33 0.62
C ASP A 71 5.66 18.80 -0.18
N ILE A 72 4.52 18.09 -0.05
CA ILE A 72 3.26 18.48 -0.70
C ILE A 72 2.77 19.82 -0.17
N LYS A 73 2.78 20.03 1.16
CA LYS A 73 2.33 21.29 1.77
C LYS A 73 3.15 22.48 1.27
N GLU A 74 4.47 22.33 1.21
CA GLU A 74 5.37 23.39 0.76
C GLU A 74 5.14 23.70 -0.72
N GLU A 75 5.10 22.68 -1.56
CA GLU A 75 4.97 22.86 -3.01
C GLU A 75 3.59 23.42 -3.38
N MET A 76 2.50 22.93 -2.77
CA MET A 76 1.14 23.42 -2.98
C MET A 76 0.95 24.87 -2.55
N SER A 77 1.82 25.41 -1.69
CA SER A 77 1.80 26.85 -1.36
C SER A 77 2.22 27.75 -2.53
N THR A 78 2.92 27.19 -3.50
CA THR A 78 3.44 27.88 -4.69
C THR A 78 2.57 27.70 -5.94
N ILE A 79 1.64 26.73 -5.92
CA ILE A 79 0.77 26.38 -7.05
C ILE A 79 -0.62 26.95 -6.81
N ALA A 80 -1.12 27.78 -7.76
CA ALA A 80 -2.47 28.33 -7.70
C ALA A 80 -3.48 27.38 -8.38
N ASN A 81 -4.65 27.21 -7.75
CA ASN A 81 -5.85 26.60 -8.35
C ASN A 81 -5.70 25.15 -8.90
N ASN A 82 -4.88 24.32 -8.28
CA ASN A 82 -4.78 22.92 -8.63
C ASN A 82 -5.27 22.02 -7.48
N THR A 83 -6.18 21.08 -7.77
CA THR A 83 -6.62 20.07 -6.82
C THR A 83 -5.82 18.80 -7.06
N LYS A 84 -5.26 18.23 -5.99
CA LYS A 84 -4.47 16.99 -6.05
C LYS A 84 -5.02 15.96 -5.09
N SER A 85 -4.70 14.71 -5.34
CA SER A 85 -5.02 13.60 -4.45
C SER A 85 -3.73 12.98 -3.93
N PHE A 86 -3.60 12.95 -2.62
CA PHE A 86 -2.53 12.28 -1.90
C PHE A 86 -3.03 10.92 -1.43
N VAL A 87 -2.48 9.86 -1.98
CA VAL A 87 -2.88 8.48 -1.73
C VAL A 87 -1.82 7.79 -0.86
N VAL A 88 -2.19 7.42 0.35
CA VAL A 88 -1.33 6.72 1.29
C VAL A 88 -1.50 5.21 1.09
N GLY A 89 -0.49 4.56 0.51
CA GLY A 89 -0.49 3.13 0.17
C GLY A 89 0.23 2.25 1.19
N CYS A 90 0.95 2.83 2.15
CA CYS A 90 1.64 2.09 3.21
C CYS A 90 0.77 1.93 4.46
N THR A 91 1.16 1.02 5.37
CA THR A 91 0.44 0.81 6.63
C THR A 91 0.62 1.98 7.57
N THR A 92 -0.48 2.54 8.10
CA THR A 92 -0.50 3.66 9.05
C THR A 92 -1.23 3.30 10.33
N ASN A 93 -1.16 4.16 11.35
CA ASN A 93 -1.96 4.00 12.55
C ASN A 93 -3.37 4.59 12.32
N PRO A 94 -4.42 4.06 12.96
CA PRO A 94 -5.77 4.59 12.84
C PRO A 94 -5.85 6.08 13.15
N GLY A 95 -6.29 6.88 12.19
CA GLY A 95 -6.42 8.34 12.27
C GLY A 95 -5.17 9.10 11.82
N ASP A 96 -4.14 8.47 11.27
CA ASP A 96 -2.99 9.18 10.71
C ASP A 96 -3.36 9.95 9.44
N CYS A 97 -4.21 9.39 8.56
CA CYS A 97 -4.72 10.10 7.39
C CYS A 97 -5.49 11.37 7.76
N ASP A 98 -6.27 11.36 8.86
CA ASP A 98 -6.93 12.57 9.38
C ASP A 98 -5.92 13.63 9.83
N LYS A 99 -4.79 13.20 10.41
CA LYS A 99 -3.70 14.11 10.80
C LYS A 99 -2.99 14.70 9.59
N PHE A 100 -2.73 13.88 8.55
CA PHE A 100 -2.13 14.35 7.29
C PHE A 100 -3.04 15.37 6.61
N LYS A 101 -4.34 15.08 6.50
CA LYS A 101 -5.33 16.00 5.92
C LYS A 101 -5.34 17.37 6.60
N LYS A 102 -5.22 17.41 7.93
CA LYS A 102 -5.17 18.67 8.70
C LYS A 102 -3.94 19.53 8.41
N GLN A 103 -2.86 18.95 7.93
CA GLN A 103 -1.63 19.67 7.58
C GLN A 103 -1.60 20.13 6.14
N LEU A 104 -2.37 19.50 5.27
CA LEU A 104 -2.45 19.80 3.85
C LEU A 104 -3.46 20.90 3.55
N PRO A 105 -3.28 21.68 2.47
CA PRO A 105 -4.25 22.67 2.05
C PRO A 105 -5.58 22.01 1.62
N PRO A 106 -6.71 22.73 1.65
CA PRO A 106 -8.03 22.21 1.26
C PRO A 106 -8.09 21.67 -0.17
N SER A 107 -7.17 22.11 -1.04
CA SER A 107 -7.05 21.63 -2.43
C SER A 107 -6.37 20.26 -2.56
N VAL A 108 -5.95 19.62 -1.46
CA VAL A 108 -5.39 18.27 -1.48
C VAL A 108 -6.35 17.32 -0.78
N ASP A 109 -6.91 16.39 -1.53
CA ASP A 109 -7.68 15.28 -0.98
C ASP A 109 -6.75 14.18 -0.48
N VAL A 110 -7.10 13.52 0.63
CA VAL A 110 -6.32 12.42 1.20
C VAL A 110 -7.10 11.14 1.08
N PHE A 111 -6.49 10.14 0.44
CA PHE A 111 -6.99 8.78 0.34
C PHE A 111 -6.08 7.81 1.08
N TYR A 112 -6.65 6.76 1.60
CA TYR A 112 -5.94 5.60 2.10
C TYR A 112 -6.22 4.40 1.20
N ASN A 113 -5.18 3.88 0.56
CA ASN A 113 -5.31 2.76 -0.37
C ASN A 113 -4.14 1.79 -0.14
N PRO A 114 -4.19 1.02 0.96
CA PRO A 114 -3.13 0.10 1.33
C PRO A 114 -3.09 -1.11 0.41
N GLU A 115 -1.90 -1.63 0.19
CA GLU A 115 -1.67 -2.86 -0.55
C GLU A 115 -1.87 -4.11 0.33
N PHE A 116 -2.34 -5.21 -0.30
CA PHE A 116 -2.49 -6.54 0.28
C PHE A 116 -1.70 -7.54 -0.56
N ILE A 117 -0.38 -7.41 -0.53
CA ILE A 117 0.56 -8.19 -1.33
C ILE A 117 1.51 -8.98 -0.44
N ALA A 118 2.02 -10.11 -0.95
CA ALA A 118 3.09 -10.87 -0.34
C ALA A 118 4.36 -10.79 -1.19
N GLN A 119 5.53 -10.81 -0.55
CA GLN A 119 6.81 -10.90 -1.26
C GLN A 119 6.89 -12.23 -2.04
N GLY A 120 7.34 -12.15 -3.29
CA GLY A 120 7.40 -13.28 -4.20
C GLY A 120 6.17 -13.43 -5.11
N THR A 121 5.08 -12.70 -4.84
CA THR A 121 3.84 -12.74 -5.63
C THR A 121 3.22 -11.38 -5.88
N ILE A 122 3.99 -10.29 -5.75
CA ILE A 122 3.49 -8.91 -5.78
C ILE A 122 2.62 -8.63 -7.02
N VAL A 123 3.12 -8.94 -8.22
CA VAL A 123 2.39 -8.68 -9.47
C VAL A 123 1.12 -9.50 -9.54
N LYS A 124 1.19 -10.80 -9.20
CA LYS A 124 0.03 -11.70 -9.18
C LYS A 124 -1.03 -11.22 -8.20
N ASP A 125 -0.61 -10.79 -7.00
CA ASP A 125 -1.52 -10.32 -5.95
C ASP A 125 -2.19 -8.98 -6.33
N LEU A 126 -1.50 -8.10 -7.06
CA LEU A 126 -2.09 -6.87 -7.59
C LEU A 126 -3.10 -7.12 -8.71
N ILE A 127 -2.81 -8.06 -9.62
CA ILE A 127 -3.70 -8.39 -10.75
C ILE A 127 -4.93 -9.19 -10.28
N ASN A 128 -4.79 -10.02 -9.25
CA ASN A 128 -5.84 -10.89 -8.73
C ASN A 128 -6.10 -10.62 -7.25
N ALA A 129 -6.14 -9.34 -6.85
CA ALA A 129 -6.36 -9.01 -5.46
C ALA A 129 -7.74 -9.47 -4.98
N ASP A 130 -7.79 -10.18 -3.84
CA ASP A 130 -9.04 -10.56 -3.19
C ASP A 130 -9.86 -9.34 -2.77
N MET A 131 -9.19 -8.22 -2.50
CA MET A 131 -9.80 -6.98 -2.06
C MET A 131 -8.94 -5.78 -2.46
N VAL A 132 -9.61 -4.73 -2.94
CA VAL A 132 -9.07 -3.38 -3.06
C VAL A 132 -9.76 -2.50 -2.03
N LEU A 133 -9.01 -1.83 -1.18
CA LEU A 133 -9.53 -0.97 -0.12
C LEU A 133 -9.23 0.49 -0.44
N ILE A 134 -10.27 1.31 -0.57
CA ILE A 134 -10.13 2.74 -0.78
C ILE A 134 -10.85 3.49 0.34
N GLY A 135 -10.09 4.19 1.16
CA GLY A 135 -10.59 5.06 2.21
C GLY A 135 -10.51 6.52 1.81
N GLY A 136 -11.60 7.27 2.02
CA GLY A 136 -11.66 8.69 1.72
C GLY A 136 -12.59 9.03 0.56
N GLU A 137 -12.66 10.34 0.29
CA GLU A 137 -13.46 10.93 -0.80
C GLU A 137 -12.74 12.16 -1.35
N GLY A 138 -12.96 12.50 -2.61
CA GLY A 138 -12.33 13.64 -3.24
C GLY A 138 -12.48 13.67 -4.74
N LYS A 139 -11.85 14.65 -5.39
CA LYS A 139 -12.00 14.91 -6.83
C LYS A 139 -11.60 13.72 -7.72
N HIS A 140 -10.50 13.02 -7.39
CA HIS A 140 -9.96 11.96 -8.24
C HIS A 140 -10.34 10.55 -7.70
N PHE A 141 -11.50 10.45 -7.05
CA PHE A 141 -11.98 9.18 -6.52
C PHE A 141 -12.25 8.15 -7.61
N ASP A 142 -12.95 8.58 -8.69
CA ASP A 142 -13.29 7.70 -9.81
C ASP A 142 -12.04 7.27 -10.59
N GLU A 143 -11.07 8.19 -10.77
CA GLU A 143 -9.79 7.88 -11.42
C GLU A 143 -8.99 6.86 -10.61
N LEU A 144 -8.98 7.00 -9.28
CA LEU A 144 -8.31 6.03 -8.40
C LEU A 144 -8.97 4.65 -8.49
N ALA A 145 -10.30 4.57 -8.48
CA ALA A 145 -11.01 3.32 -8.67
C ALA A 145 -10.77 2.71 -10.07
N ASN A 146 -10.75 3.56 -11.11
CA ASN A 146 -10.51 3.13 -12.49
C ASN A 146 -9.13 2.53 -12.73
N ILE A 147 -8.11 2.86 -11.93
CA ILE A 147 -6.80 2.18 -11.97
C ILE A 147 -7.00 0.68 -11.75
N TYR A 148 -7.81 0.29 -10.78
CA TYR A 148 -8.05 -1.12 -10.46
C TYR A 148 -8.91 -1.83 -11.51
N TYR A 149 -9.89 -1.17 -12.11
CA TYR A 149 -10.64 -1.71 -13.26
C TYR A 149 -9.74 -1.89 -14.50
N GLY A 150 -8.66 -1.12 -14.63
CA GLY A 150 -7.67 -1.30 -15.68
C GLY A 150 -6.69 -2.45 -15.44
N ILE A 151 -6.49 -2.84 -14.18
CA ILE A 151 -5.54 -3.90 -13.78
C ILE A 151 -6.27 -5.25 -13.61
N GLN A 152 -7.48 -5.24 -13.06
CA GLN A 152 -8.24 -6.43 -12.67
C GLN A 152 -9.52 -6.54 -13.51
N LYS A 153 -9.92 -7.76 -13.82
CA LYS A 153 -11.15 -8.00 -14.62
C LYS A 153 -12.42 -7.61 -13.85
N GLU A 154 -12.49 -7.98 -12.58
CA GLU A 154 -13.62 -7.73 -11.68
C GLU A 154 -13.08 -7.38 -10.28
N PRO A 155 -12.58 -6.14 -10.05
CA PRO A 155 -12.00 -5.80 -8.76
C PRO A 155 -13.07 -5.75 -7.65
N SER A 156 -12.80 -6.41 -6.53
CA SER A 156 -13.61 -6.29 -5.31
C SER A 156 -13.22 -5.02 -4.55
N ILE A 157 -13.80 -3.88 -4.92
CA ILE A 157 -13.45 -2.58 -4.33
C ILE A 157 -14.36 -2.27 -3.14
N HIS A 158 -13.76 -2.00 -1.98
CA HIS A 158 -14.44 -1.60 -0.76
C HIS A 158 -14.15 -0.14 -0.43
N PHE A 159 -15.22 0.64 -0.29
CA PHE A 159 -15.16 2.07 -0.02
C PHE A 159 -15.57 2.38 1.41
N MET A 160 -14.80 3.22 2.09
CA MET A 160 -15.10 3.66 3.46
C MET A 160 -14.36 4.94 3.81
N SER A 161 -14.52 5.46 5.03
CA SER A 161 -13.70 6.58 5.51
C SER A 161 -12.23 6.17 5.64
N THR A 162 -11.30 7.12 5.53
CA THR A 162 -9.86 6.86 5.69
C THR A 162 -9.56 6.09 6.97
N LYS A 163 -10.12 6.53 8.10
CA LYS A 163 -9.91 5.89 9.40
C LYS A 163 -10.46 4.47 9.48
N ALA A 164 -11.62 4.21 8.88
CA ALA A 164 -12.17 2.85 8.80
C ALA A 164 -11.25 1.94 7.97
N ALA A 165 -10.71 2.45 6.86
CA ALA A 165 -9.80 1.72 6.00
C ALA A 165 -8.45 1.43 6.70
N GLU A 166 -7.91 2.38 7.47
CA GLU A 166 -6.72 2.16 8.31
C GLU A 166 -6.95 1.02 9.32
N ILE A 167 -8.11 1.02 10.00
CA ILE A 167 -8.48 -0.05 10.92
C ILE A 167 -8.63 -1.38 10.19
N THR A 168 -9.29 -1.38 9.03
CA THR A 168 -9.49 -2.60 8.23
C THR A 168 -8.17 -3.23 7.81
N LYS A 169 -7.21 -2.43 7.36
CA LYS A 169 -5.86 -2.92 7.00
C LYS A 169 -5.19 -3.64 8.17
N ILE A 170 -5.20 -3.04 9.35
CA ILE A 170 -4.61 -3.64 10.55
C ILE A 170 -5.40 -4.88 10.98
N ALA A 171 -6.73 -4.83 10.95
CA ALA A 171 -7.60 -5.96 11.31
C ALA A 171 -7.35 -7.20 10.44
N VAL A 172 -7.15 -7.03 9.11
CA VAL A 172 -6.78 -8.12 8.21
C VAL A 172 -5.45 -8.73 8.61
N ASN A 173 -4.43 -7.91 8.85
CA ASN A 173 -3.11 -8.40 9.28
C ASN A 173 -3.19 -9.16 10.61
N CYS A 174 -3.94 -8.62 11.61
CA CYS A 174 -4.14 -9.28 12.89
C CYS A 174 -4.92 -10.60 12.75
N PHE A 175 -5.91 -10.65 11.87
CA PHE A 175 -6.67 -11.87 11.61
C PHE A 175 -5.78 -12.97 11.03
N LEU A 176 -4.94 -12.63 10.03
CA LEU A 176 -4.00 -13.57 9.42
C LEU A 176 -3.00 -14.11 10.45
N THR A 177 -2.40 -13.23 11.27
CA THR A 177 -1.45 -13.66 12.31
C THR A 177 -2.13 -14.49 13.39
N THR A 178 -3.39 -14.23 13.72
CA THR A 178 -4.18 -15.06 14.65
C THR A 178 -4.43 -16.45 14.07
N LYS A 179 -4.79 -16.57 12.79
CA LYS A 179 -4.93 -17.86 12.11
C LYS A 179 -3.63 -18.67 12.13
N ILE A 180 -2.50 -18.02 11.81
CA ILE A 180 -1.19 -18.65 11.84
C ILE A 180 -0.85 -19.16 13.26
N SER A 181 -1.08 -18.32 14.28
CA SER A 181 -0.83 -18.68 15.68
C SER A 181 -1.70 -19.85 16.13
N TYR A 182 -2.97 -19.86 15.69
CA TYR A 182 -3.90 -20.96 15.98
C TYR A 182 -3.45 -22.26 15.31
N ALA A 183 -3.07 -22.22 14.03
CA ALA A 183 -2.54 -23.38 13.32
C ALA A 183 -1.28 -23.95 13.99
N ASN A 184 -0.34 -23.08 14.37
CA ASN A 184 0.87 -23.49 15.09
C ASN A 184 0.56 -24.14 16.44
N MET A 185 -0.43 -23.62 17.17
CA MET A 185 -0.87 -24.21 18.43
C MET A 185 -1.45 -25.62 18.22
N LEU A 186 -2.30 -25.82 17.21
CA LEU A 186 -2.85 -27.14 16.87
C LEU A 186 -1.75 -28.11 16.45
N GLY A 187 -0.81 -27.68 15.60
CA GLY A 187 0.33 -28.49 15.23
C GLY A 187 1.13 -28.98 16.45
N GLN A 188 1.35 -28.10 17.45
CA GLN A 188 2.03 -28.47 18.68
C GLN A 188 1.21 -29.48 19.51
N VAL A 189 -0.12 -29.34 19.57
CA VAL A 189 -1.00 -30.30 20.27
C VAL A 189 -0.92 -31.67 19.62
N LEU A 190 -1.02 -31.75 18.30
CA LEU A 190 -0.95 -33.02 17.54
C LEU A 190 0.43 -33.66 17.70
N TYR A 191 1.50 -32.91 17.57
CA TYR A 191 2.85 -33.38 17.79
C TYR A 191 3.03 -34.00 19.20
N ASN A 192 2.57 -33.32 20.25
CA ASN A 192 2.64 -33.80 21.62
C ASN A 192 1.74 -35.04 21.87
N SER A 193 0.78 -35.29 20.95
CA SER A 193 -0.13 -36.44 21.01
C SER A 193 0.36 -37.63 20.17
N GLY A 194 1.51 -37.51 19.50
CA GLY A 194 2.06 -38.53 18.61
C GLY A 194 1.30 -38.70 17.30
N LEU A 195 0.69 -37.56 16.83
CA LEU A 195 -0.12 -37.46 15.61
C LEU A 195 0.48 -36.47 14.61
N GLU A 196 1.82 -36.41 14.56
CA GLU A 196 2.54 -35.48 13.67
C GLU A 196 2.23 -35.68 12.18
N ASP A 197 1.96 -36.92 11.79
CA ASP A 197 1.65 -37.29 10.39
C ASP A 197 0.21 -36.83 9.99
N GLU A 198 -0.64 -36.45 10.95
CA GLU A 198 -2.02 -36.01 10.73
C GLU A 198 -2.20 -34.49 10.79
N ILE A 199 -1.11 -33.73 10.97
CA ILE A 199 -1.17 -32.26 11.15
C ILE A 199 -1.82 -31.58 9.94
N ASP A 200 -1.41 -31.94 8.73
CA ASP A 200 -1.93 -31.33 7.52
C ASP A 200 -3.41 -31.65 7.31
N ASP A 201 -3.83 -32.91 7.50
CA ASP A 201 -5.23 -33.32 7.37
C ASP A 201 -6.15 -32.60 8.36
N VAL A 202 -5.67 -32.39 9.59
CA VAL A 202 -6.44 -31.64 10.61
C VAL A 202 -6.53 -30.17 10.25
N LEU A 203 -5.42 -29.54 9.81
CA LEU A 203 -5.41 -28.12 9.44
C LEU A 203 -6.22 -27.83 8.17
N GLU A 204 -6.29 -28.76 7.22
CA GLU A 204 -7.14 -28.63 6.03
C GLU A 204 -8.64 -28.77 6.34
N SER A 205 -8.99 -29.38 7.47
CA SER A 205 -10.38 -29.62 7.86
C SER A 205 -11.06 -28.44 8.57
N ILE A 206 -10.32 -27.37 8.92
CA ILE A 206 -10.78 -26.20 9.68
C ILE A 206 -10.59 -24.88 8.90
#